data_f45bfea9e0e06a9630eb463aa5903983
#
_entry.id   f45bfea9e0e06a9630eb463aa5903983
#
_cell.length_a   1.000
_cell.length_b   1.000
_cell.length_c   1.000
_cell.angle_alpha   90.00
_cell.angle_beta   90.00
_cell.angle_gamma   90.00
#
_symmetry.space_group_name_H-M   'P 1'
#
loop_
_entity.id
_entity.type
_entity.pdbx_description
1 polymer ?
#
loop_
_entity_poly.entity_id
_entity_poly.type
_entity_poly.pdbx_seq_one_letter_code
_entity_poly.pdbx_strand_id
1 'polypeptide(L)'
;MTDKKEYPIPYKTDSIYFQYLVTDYERSKKFYAEILGFEKVWDGGAEVGWVEFALPVAGARLGLNINPEAKITQGSGVLTLNMVDLDKTKNYFDKKGIETTDIVDIPDMVSYFNFNDPDGNRIQVVADPRVTTK
;
A
#
# COMPACT_ATOMS: atom_id res chain seq x y z
N MET A 1 24.40 -21.77 -0.63
CA MET A 1 23.50 -21.85 0.53
C MET A 1 23.65 -20.61 1.39
N THR A 2 22.53 -19.98 1.70
CA THR A 2 22.56 -18.74 2.49
C THR A 2 22.30 -19.07 3.94
N ASP A 3 23.12 -18.55 4.83
CA ASP A 3 22.87 -18.69 6.25
C ASP A 3 21.63 -17.87 6.63
N LYS A 4 20.76 -18.46 7.43
CA LYS A 4 19.59 -17.76 7.92
C LYS A 4 20.00 -16.80 9.03
N LYS A 5 19.49 -15.59 8.97
CA LYS A 5 19.65 -14.63 10.03
C LYS A 5 18.99 -15.16 11.31
N GLU A 6 19.73 -15.13 12.42
CA GLU A 6 19.14 -15.41 13.73
C GLU A 6 18.65 -14.11 14.33
N TYR A 7 17.44 -14.15 14.86
CA TYR A 7 16.81 -12.98 15.49
C TYR A 7 16.71 -13.21 17.01
N PRO A 8 16.76 -12.15 17.80
CA PRO A 8 16.67 -12.30 19.26
C PRO A 8 15.31 -12.79 19.78
N ILE A 9 14.29 -12.74 18.95
CA ILE A 9 12.95 -13.25 19.26
C ILE A 9 12.43 -14.06 18.07
N PRO A 10 11.46 -14.97 18.27
CA PRO A 10 11.05 -15.92 17.23
C PRO A 10 10.03 -15.31 16.26
N TYR A 11 10.48 -14.50 15.34
CA TYR A 11 9.60 -13.94 14.30
C TYR A 11 9.09 -15.04 13.37
N LYS A 12 7.85 -14.86 12.91
CA LYS A 12 7.35 -15.62 11.78
C LYS A 12 7.94 -15.02 10.52
N THR A 13 8.62 -15.85 9.71
CA THR A 13 9.45 -15.34 8.61
C THR A 13 8.80 -15.41 7.24
N ASP A 14 7.52 -15.81 7.19
CA ASP A 14 6.79 -15.98 5.93
C ASP A 14 5.57 -15.08 5.81
N SER A 15 5.39 -14.16 6.75
CA SER A 15 4.29 -13.20 6.67
C SER A 15 4.58 -11.93 7.44
N ILE A 16 4.07 -10.84 6.93
CA ILE A 16 4.09 -9.55 7.61
C ILE A 16 2.80 -8.82 7.25
N TYR A 17 2.27 -8.04 8.18
CA TYR A 17 1.07 -7.25 7.98
C TYR A 17 1.39 -5.77 8.09
N PHE A 18 0.80 -4.98 7.20
CA PHE A 18 0.63 -3.55 7.37
C PHE A 18 -0.86 -3.30 7.47
N GLN A 19 -1.32 -2.40 8.35
CA GLN A 19 -2.74 -2.14 8.44
C GLN A 19 -3.05 -0.66 8.38
N TYR A 20 -4.18 -0.35 7.75
CA TYR A 20 -4.76 0.98 7.79
C TYR A 20 -6.06 0.96 8.57
N LEU A 21 -6.31 2.05 9.29
CA LEU A 21 -7.61 2.33 9.87
C LEU A 21 -8.48 2.97 8.79
N VAL A 22 -9.66 2.44 8.58
CA VAL A 22 -10.60 2.94 7.57
C VAL A 22 -12.00 3.05 8.19
N THR A 23 -12.86 3.89 7.61
CA THR A 23 -14.16 4.19 8.20
C THR A 23 -15.33 3.53 7.49
N ASP A 24 -15.17 3.12 6.24
CA ASP A 24 -16.26 2.59 5.42
C ASP A 24 -15.85 1.25 4.80
N TYR A 25 -16.47 0.20 5.30
CA TYR A 25 -16.17 -1.18 4.91
C TYR A 25 -16.27 -1.41 3.40
N GLU A 26 -17.41 -1.06 2.80
CA GLU A 26 -17.63 -1.34 1.37
C GLU A 26 -16.73 -0.47 0.48
N ARG A 27 -16.62 0.81 0.81
CA ARG A 27 -15.80 1.75 0.03
C ARG A 27 -14.32 1.35 0.03
N SER A 28 -13.78 1.05 1.20
CA SER A 28 -12.38 0.68 1.32
C SER A 28 -12.07 -0.68 0.70
N LYS A 29 -12.94 -1.65 0.92
CA LYS A 29 -12.80 -2.97 0.31
C LYS A 29 -12.75 -2.86 -1.21
N LYS A 30 -13.67 -2.09 -1.78
CA LYS A 30 -13.73 -1.87 -3.23
C LYS A 30 -12.47 -1.18 -3.75
N PHE A 31 -11.99 -0.17 -3.04
CA PHE A 31 -10.80 0.58 -3.45
C PHE A 31 -9.58 -0.35 -3.54
N TYR A 32 -9.32 -1.12 -2.51
CA TYR A 32 -8.13 -1.97 -2.48
C TYR A 32 -8.24 -3.16 -3.43
N ALA A 33 -9.43 -3.72 -3.60
CA ALA A 33 -9.63 -4.84 -4.51
C ALA A 33 -9.67 -4.41 -5.97
N GLU A 34 -10.40 -3.35 -6.30
CA GLU A 34 -10.64 -2.98 -7.70
C GLU A 34 -9.64 -1.95 -8.23
N ILE A 35 -9.34 -0.90 -7.46
CA ILE A 35 -8.41 0.14 -7.92
C ILE A 35 -6.98 -0.36 -7.82
N LEU A 36 -6.58 -0.89 -6.67
CA LEU A 36 -5.22 -1.38 -6.49
C LEU A 36 -5.02 -2.83 -6.94
N GLY A 37 -6.11 -3.58 -7.11
CA GLY A 37 -6.05 -4.94 -7.62
C GLY A 37 -5.53 -5.98 -6.63
N PHE A 38 -5.57 -5.70 -5.34
CA PHE A 38 -5.11 -6.65 -4.34
C PHE A 38 -6.12 -7.79 -4.17
N GLU A 39 -5.62 -8.98 -3.93
CA GLU A 39 -6.46 -10.16 -3.72
C GLU A 39 -6.97 -10.20 -2.28
N LYS A 40 -8.29 -10.21 -2.12
CA LYS A 40 -8.90 -10.37 -0.80
C LYS A 40 -8.73 -11.83 -0.36
N VAL A 41 -8.06 -12.05 0.77
CA VAL A 41 -7.79 -13.39 1.29
C VAL A 41 -8.62 -13.72 2.51
N TRP A 42 -9.18 -12.73 3.19
CA TRP A 42 -10.09 -12.95 4.30
C TRP A 42 -10.97 -11.72 4.50
N ASP A 43 -12.21 -11.95 4.89
CA ASP A 43 -13.19 -10.88 5.07
C ASP A 43 -14.11 -11.26 6.23
N GLY A 44 -13.98 -10.57 7.34
CA GLY A 44 -14.81 -10.80 8.53
C GLY A 44 -16.11 -10.02 8.54
N GLY A 45 -16.34 -9.20 7.49
CA GLY A 45 -17.49 -8.32 7.44
C GLY A 45 -17.32 -7.08 8.32
N ALA A 46 -18.29 -6.17 8.18
CA ALA A 46 -18.26 -4.92 8.94
C ALA A 46 -18.37 -5.18 10.46
N GLU A 47 -19.01 -6.25 10.86
CA GLU A 47 -19.17 -6.58 12.29
C GLU A 47 -17.85 -6.94 12.96
N VAL A 48 -17.03 -7.78 12.30
CA VAL A 48 -15.70 -8.11 12.79
C VAL A 48 -14.77 -6.91 12.64
N GLY A 49 -14.94 -6.14 11.57
CA GLY A 49 -14.15 -4.94 11.35
C GLY A 49 -12.75 -5.20 10.80
N TRP A 50 -12.57 -6.29 10.07
CA TRP A 50 -11.27 -6.63 9.50
C TRP A 50 -11.44 -7.27 8.13
N VAL A 51 -10.69 -6.76 7.16
CA VAL A 51 -10.55 -7.36 5.84
C VAL A 51 -9.05 -7.48 5.54
N GLU A 52 -8.64 -8.58 4.96
CA GLU A 52 -7.23 -8.82 4.70
C GLU A 52 -6.99 -9.09 3.22
N PHE A 53 -5.98 -8.44 2.68
CA PHE A 53 -5.56 -8.57 1.28
C PHE A 53 -4.14 -9.11 1.20
N ALA A 54 -3.88 -9.94 0.20
CA ALA A 54 -2.52 -10.29 -0.17
C ALA A 54 -1.94 -9.16 -1.01
N LEU A 55 -0.75 -8.69 -0.63
CA LEU A 55 0.01 -7.75 -1.45
C LEU A 55 0.77 -8.53 -2.53
N PRO A 56 1.21 -7.88 -3.61
CA PRO A 56 1.87 -8.60 -4.70
C PRO A 56 3.30 -9.05 -4.39
N VAL A 57 3.58 -9.28 -3.13
CA VAL A 57 4.86 -9.80 -2.65
C VAL A 57 4.53 -10.93 -1.68
N ALA A 58 5.17 -12.10 -1.87
CA ALA A 58 4.89 -13.27 -1.07
C ALA A 58 5.04 -12.97 0.43
N GLY A 59 4.03 -13.32 1.20
CA GLY A 59 4.03 -13.16 2.65
C GLY A 59 3.65 -11.77 3.15
N ALA A 60 3.48 -10.79 2.26
CA ALA A 60 3.08 -9.44 2.66
C ALA A 60 1.56 -9.29 2.58
N ARG A 61 0.97 -8.77 3.64
CA ARG A 61 -0.48 -8.59 3.78
C ARG A 61 -0.83 -7.18 4.16
N LEU A 62 -1.97 -6.73 3.67
CA LEU A 62 -2.59 -5.47 4.11
C LEU A 62 -3.87 -5.80 4.85
N GLY A 63 -3.99 -5.32 6.08
CA GLY A 63 -5.22 -5.41 6.85
C GLY A 63 -5.96 -4.08 6.83
N LEU A 64 -7.27 -4.13 6.66
CA LEU A 64 -8.11 -2.96 6.86
C LEU A 64 -8.84 -3.14 8.19
N ASN A 65 -8.60 -2.21 9.11
CA ASN A 65 -9.24 -2.17 10.41
C ASN A 65 -10.40 -1.17 10.30
N ILE A 66 -11.61 -1.69 10.23
CA ILE A 66 -12.79 -0.86 9.97
C ILE A 66 -13.36 -0.33 11.28
N ASN A 67 -13.41 0.99 11.40
CA ASN A 67 -14.04 1.67 12.52
C ASN A 67 -14.77 2.92 12.01
N PRO A 68 -16.11 2.86 11.87
CA PRO A 68 -16.88 3.98 11.32
C PRO A 68 -16.75 5.29 12.10
N GLU A 69 -16.39 5.20 13.37
CA GLU A 69 -16.24 6.38 14.23
C GLU A 69 -14.81 6.95 14.25
N ALA A 70 -13.89 6.33 13.52
CA ALA A 70 -12.50 6.74 13.55
C ALA A 70 -12.29 8.08 12.86
N LYS A 71 -11.35 8.84 13.39
CA LYS A 71 -10.81 10.04 12.72
C LYS A 71 -9.45 9.65 12.18
N ILE A 72 -9.30 9.75 10.87
CA ILE A 72 -8.07 9.36 10.20
C ILE A 72 -7.17 10.59 10.08
N THR A 73 -5.98 10.48 10.65
CA THR A 73 -4.92 11.46 10.44
C THR A 73 -3.76 10.76 9.75
N GLN A 74 -3.15 11.45 8.79
CA GLN A 74 -1.97 10.89 8.14
C GLN A 74 -0.83 10.85 9.17
N GLY A 75 -0.33 9.64 9.40
CA GLY A 75 0.80 9.42 10.30
C GLY A 75 2.10 9.26 9.53
N SER A 76 3.11 8.80 10.23
CA SER A 76 4.42 8.53 9.65
C SER A 76 4.50 7.18 8.94
N GLY A 77 3.53 6.29 9.18
CA GLY A 77 3.49 4.99 8.51
C GLY A 77 2.85 5.12 7.14
N VAL A 78 3.58 4.77 6.08
CA VAL A 78 3.13 4.89 4.69
C VAL A 78 3.42 3.60 3.96
N LEU A 79 2.36 2.92 3.51
CA LEU A 79 2.54 1.75 2.63
C LEU A 79 3.21 2.22 1.35
N THR A 80 4.36 1.65 1.04
CA THR A 80 5.14 2.03 -0.12
C THR A 80 5.23 0.85 -1.08
N LEU A 81 4.72 1.06 -2.28
CA LEU A 81 4.65 0.05 -3.32
C LEU A 81 5.71 0.32 -4.37
N ASN A 82 6.47 -0.70 -4.72
CA ASN A 82 7.54 -0.58 -5.69
C ASN A 82 7.02 -0.99 -7.07
N MET A 83 7.11 -0.08 -8.04
CA MET A 83 6.56 -0.26 -9.38
C MET A 83 7.67 -0.43 -10.41
N VAL A 84 7.34 -1.11 -11.49
CA VAL A 84 8.25 -1.28 -12.62
C VAL A 84 8.33 0.00 -13.45
N ASP A 85 7.19 0.69 -13.65
CA ASP A 85 7.08 1.85 -14.54
C ASP A 85 6.22 2.92 -13.85
N LEU A 86 6.85 3.98 -13.37
CA LEU A 86 6.17 5.00 -12.58
C LEU A 86 5.24 5.87 -13.43
N ASP A 87 5.64 6.20 -14.66
CA ASP A 87 4.79 7.01 -15.55
C ASP A 87 3.52 6.27 -15.91
N LYS A 88 3.64 4.99 -16.21
CA LYS A 88 2.50 4.14 -16.52
C LYS A 88 1.56 4.00 -15.33
N THR A 89 2.12 3.89 -14.14
CA THR A 89 1.36 3.81 -12.90
C THR A 89 0.58 5.10 -12.66
N LYS A 90 1.23 6.26 -12.83
CA LYS A 90 0.55 7.54 -12.67
C LYS A 90 -0.59 7.71 -13.67
N ASN A 91 -0.36 7.34 -14.94
CA ASN A 91 -1.40 7.39 -15.96
C ASN A 91 -2.60 6.50 -15.60
N TYR A 92 -2.35 5.33 -15.03
CA TYR A 92 -3.40 4.45 -14.55
C TYR A 92 -4.29 5.14 -13.51
N PHE A 93 -3.68 5.76 -12.51
CA PHE A 93 -4.42 6.46 -11.46
C PHE A 93 -5.18 7.66 -12.02
N ASP A 94 -4.56 8.41 -12.93
CA ASP A 94 -5.22 9.56 -13.58
C ASP A 94 -6.49 9.10 -14.30
N LYS A 95 -6.43 8.00 -15.03
CA LYS A 95 -7.59 7.44 -15.73
C LYS A 95 -8.69 6.96 -14.79
N LYS A 96 -8.31 6.52 -13.59
CA LYS A 96 -9.26 6.09 -12.57
C LYS A 96 -9.82 7.25 -11.74
N GLY A 97 -9.38 8.47 -12.02
CA GLY A 97 -9.81 9.64 -11.27
C GLY A 97 -9.20 9.74 -9.88
N ILE A 98 -8.09 9.07 -9.65
CA ILE A 98 -7.39 9.13 -8.37
C ILE A 98 -6.40 10.29 -8.43
N GLU A 99 -6.54 11.22 -7.49
CA GLU A 99 -5.62 12.35 -7.39
C GLU A 99 -4.27 11.88 -6.86
N THR A 100 -3.21 12.28 -7.56
CA THR A 100 -1.84 11.93 -7.18
C THR A 100 -1.01 13.20 -7.06
N THR A 101 0.06 13.14 -6.27
CA THR A 101 1.05 14.22 -6.25
C THR A 101 1.88 14.18 -7.53
N ASP A 102 2.61 15.26 -7.80
CA ASP A 102 3.56 15.26 -8.88
C ASP A 102 4.68 14.26 -8.62
N ILE A 103 5.27 13.73 -9.69
CA ILE A 103 6.41 12.83 -9.54
C ILE A 103 7.61 13.64 -9.06
N VAL A 104 8.24 13.14 -8.01
CA VAL A 104 9.51 13.67 -7.52
C VAL A 104 10.63 12.77 -8.04
N ASP A 105 11.61 13.37 -8.68
CA ASP A 105 12.78 12.66 -9.17
C ASP A 105 14.00 13.02 -8.32
N ILE A 106 14.59 12.04 -7.68
CA ILE A 106 15.89 12.19 -7.02
C ILE A 106 16.89 11.49 -7.92
N PRO A 107 17.66 12.25 -8.71
CA PRO A 107 18.53 11.64 -9.73
C PRO A 107 19.43 10.55 -9.17
N ASP A 108 19.55 9.46 -9.93
CA ASP A 108 20.37 8.30 -9.61
C ASP A 108 19.88 7.50 -8.40
N MET A 109 18.82 7.93 -7.71
CA MET A 109 18.34 7.28 -6.49
C MET A 109 16.95 6.67 -6.63
N VAL A 110 15.94 7.51 -6.82
CA VAL A 110 14.54 7.05 -6.81
C VAL A 110 13.64 8.09 -7.46
N SER A 111 12.54 7.62 -8.03
CA SER A 111 11.43 8.47 -8.44
C SER A 111 10.17 7.99 -7.71
N TYR A 112 9.31 8.92 -7.28
CA TYR A 112 8.12 8.54 -6.52
C TYR A 112 7.02 9.59 -6.62
N PHE A 113 5.81 9.17 -6.28
CA PHE A 113 4.68 10.06 -6.02
C PHE A 113 3.78 9.44 -4.95
N ASN A 114 2.84 10.23 -4.45
CA ASN A 114 1.92 9.80 -3.41
C ASN A 114 0.48 9.93 -3.87
N PHE A 115 -0.38 9.12 -3.27
CA PHE A 115 -1.82 9.26 -3.38
C PHE A 115 -2.45 8.84 -2.05
N ASN A 116 -3.76 9.04 -1.93
CA ASN A 116 -4.48 8.67 -0.71
C ASN A 116 -5.54 7.63 -1.03
N ASP A 117 -5.83 6.78 -0.05
CA ASP A 117 -7.02 5.95 -0.11
C ASP A 117 -8.26 6.81 0.19
N PRO A 118 -9.49 6.26 0.09
CA PRO A 118 -10.71 7.06 0.31
C PRO A 118 -10.83 7.72 1.68
N ASP A 119 -10.13 7.21 2.68
CA ASP A 119 -10.12 7.79 4.03
C ASP A 119 -8.99 8.79 4.25
N GLY A 120 -8.16 9.02 3.25
CA GLY A 120 -7.01 9.91 3.36
C GLY A 120 -5.74 9.24 3.88
N ASN A 121 -5.72 7.93 3.96
CA ASN A 121 -4.48 7.21 4.27
C ASN A 121 -3.51 7.36 3.12
N ARG A 122 -2.29 7.82 3.41
CA ARG A 122 -1.28 8.03 2.37
C ARG A 122 -0.66 6.73 1.92
N ILE A 123 -0.55 6.57 0.60
CA ILE A 123 0.16 5.46 -0.04
C ILE A 123 1.20 6.08 -0.97
N GLN A 124 2.40 5.54 -0.95
CA GLN A 124 3.48 6.00 -1.81
C GLN A 124 3.82 4.93 -2.84
N VAL A 125 4.07 5.35 -4.06
CA VAL A 125 4.61 4.47 -5.11
C VAL A 125 5.99 4.97 -5.48
N VAL A 126 6.94 4.04 -5.59
CA VAL A 126 8.33 4.31 -5.92
C VAL A 126 8.76 3.45 -7.10
N ALA A 127 9.79 3.88 -7.79
CA ALA A 127 10.40 3.13 -8.87
C ALA A 127 11.88 3.50 -8.97
N ASP A 128 12.61 2.76 -9.77
CA ASP A 128 13.98 3.11 -10.11
C ASP A 128 14.02 4.52 -10.68
N PRO A 129 15.14 5.25 -10.53
CA PRO A 129 15.19 6.65 -10.93
C PRO A 129 14.93 6.80 -12.42
N ARG A 130 14.02 7.75 -12.77
CA ARG A 130 13.75 8.12 -14.16
C ARG A 130 14.83 9.06 -14.70
N VAL A 131 15.57 9.72 -13.80
CA VAL A 131 16.61 10.69 -14.14
C VAL A 131 17.94 10.16 -13.67
N THR A 132 18.88 10.10 -14.60
CA THR A 132 20.25 9.68 -14.29
C THR A 132 21.21 10.76 -14.77
N THR A 133 22.29 10.96 -14.01
CA THR A 133 23.30 11.95 -14.35
C THR A 133 24.52 11.32 -15.05
N LYS A 134 24.46 10.04 -15.30
CA LYS A 134 25.55 9.31 -15.95
C LYS A 134 25.14 8.70 -17.27
#